data_54d47b8fb946011028c031d54a7dbcfa
#
_entry.id   54d47b8fb946011028c031d54a7dbcfa
#
_cell.length_a   1.000
_cell.length_b   1.000
_cell.length_c   1.000
_cell.angle_alpha   90.00
_cell.angle_beta   90.00
_cell.angle_gamma   90.00
#
_symmetry.space_group_name_H-M   'P 1'
#
loop_
_entity.id
_entity.type
_entity.pdbx_description
1 polymer ?
#
loop_
_entity_poly.entity_id
_entity_poly.type
_entity_poly.pdbx_seq_one_letter_code
_entity_poly.pdbx_strand_id
1 'polypeptide(L)'
;MASSSNKDDSLKNLFSGSSSKRRNFEVTPDVTPVARIKVLGVGGGGGNALNRMIKSNIKGIEFIAVNTDAQALYHNEAPVKINIGKATTRGLGAGSHPDVGRQAAEESSEEIKQALDGAEMVFITCGLGGGTGTGAAPVIAELARDMGILTVGVITKPFTFEGHRRRTQAEEGLENLKNKVDTLITIPNDKILSLIDKKTPLTEAFMVVDDVLRQGVQGISDLITVHGMINVDFADVKAIMENAGSALMGIGYGTGETRATDAARAAVESPLLELDIQGAKGILFNITGGSDLSMFEVDEAARIITE
;
A
#
# COMPACT_ATOMS: atom_id res chain seq x y z
N MET A 1 60.51 30.90 63.76
CA MET A 1 60.69 30.12 62.53
C MET A 1 59.31 29.72 62.14
N ALA A 2 58.65 30.48 61.29
CA ALA A 2 57.24 30.42 61.11
C ALA A 2 56.91 30.43 59.62
N SER A 3 55.88 29.63 59.31
CA SER A 3 54.86 29.93 58.34
C SER A 3 55.20 29.95 56.83
N SER A 4 55.01 28.85 56.18
CA SER A 4 54.67 28.83 54.77
C SER A 4 53.71 27.60 54.48
N SER A 5 52.48 27.76 54.91
CA SER A 5 51.46 26.71 54.69
C SER A 5 50.05 27.28 54.64
N ASN A 6 49.79 28.29 53.82
CA ASN A 6 48.43 28.79 53.75
C ASN A 6 48.00 29.36 52.36
N LYS A 7 48.71 28.99 51.27
CA LYS A 7 48.32 29.44 49.93
C LYS A 7 47.83 28.30 49.01
N ASP A 8 48.16 27.04 49.35
CA ASP A 8 47.75 25.90 48.51
C ASP A 8 46.32 25.38 48.75
N ASP A 9 45.75 25.65 49.94
CA ASP A 9 44.39 25.22 50.24
C ASP A 9 43.30 26.14 49.65
N SER A 10 43.68 27.40 49.39
CA SER A 10 42.71 28.32 48.75
C SER A 10 42.49 28.06 47.27
N LEU A 11 43.44 27.48 46.57
CA LEU A 11 43.33 27.12 45.15
C LEU A 11 42.59 25.79 44.94
N LYS A 12 42.66 24.88 45.89
CA LYS A 12 41.91 23.60 45.79
C LYS A 12 40.40 23.79 45.98
N ASN A 13 39.97 24.78 46.74
CA ASN A 13 38.56 25.08 46.96
C ASN A 13 37.90 25.85 45.79
N LEU A 14 38.71 26.46 44.91
CA LEU A 14 38.20 27.12 43.71
C LEU A 14 37.85 26.13 42.58
N PHE A 15 38.42 24.94 42.61
CA PHE A 15 38.13 23.90 41.61
C PHE A 15 37.23 22.76 42.12
N SER A 16 36.80 22.82 43.38
CA SER A 16 35.77 21.94 43.94
C SER A 16 34.36 22.55 43.74
N GLY A 17 34.19 23.30 42.62
CA GLY A 17 32.90 23.81 42.19
C GLY A 17 31.95 22.70 41.88
N SER A 18 30.92 22.58 42.72
CA SER A 18 29.61 21.97 42.56
C SER A 18 29.50 21.02 41.35
N SER A 19 29.47 19.73 41.62
CA SER A 19 28.84 18.79 40.70
C SER A 19 27.36 19.19 40.58
N SER A 20 27.08 20.17 39.71
CA SER A 20 25.73 20.32 39.19
C SER A 20 25.37 18.99 38.57
N LYS A 21 24.44 18.27 39.18
CA LYS A 21 23.74 17.17 38.54
C LYS A 21 23.31 17.66 37.16
N ARG A 22 24.10 17.33 36.13
CA ARG A 22 23.63 17.42 34.77
C ARG A 22 22.41 16.48 34.76
N ARG A 23 21.22 17.05 34.80
CA ARG A 23 20.04 16.35 34.39
C ARG A 23 20.31 16.01 32.92
N ASN A 24 20.69 14.77 32.68
CA ASN A 24 20.57 14.23 31.36
C ASN A 24 19.07 14.30 31.06
N PHE A 25 18.67 15.31 30.31
CA PHE A 25 17.43 15.25 29.57
C PHE A 25 17.68 14.15 28.54
N GLU A 26 17.37 12.92 28.88
CA GLU A 26 17.02 11.93 27.86
C GLU A 26 15.78 12.49 27.18
N VAL A 27 16.00 13.21 26.10
CA VAL A 27 14.97 13.42 25.09
C VAL A 27 14.82 12.03 24.48
N THR A 28 13.95 11.21 25.04
CA THR A 28 13.35 10.14 24.26
C THR A 28 12.66 10.85 23.11
N PRO A 29 13.11 10.67 21.85
CA PRO A 29 12.34 11.18 20.74
C PRO A 29 10.93 10.60 20.95
N ASP A 30 9.94 11.45 20.99
CA ASP A 30 8.56 11.03 20.77
C ASP A 30 8.64 10.36 19.42
N VAL A 31 8.66 9.01 19.38
CA VAL A 31 8.75 8.28 18.13
C VAL A 31 7.44 8.57 17.45
N THR A 32 7.47 9.58 16.59
CA THR A 32 6.33 9.96 15.78
C THR A 32 5.90 8.68 15.07
N PRO A 33 4.66 8.25 15.21
CA PRO A 33 4.25 6.99 14.64
C PRO A 33 4.55 7.03 13.15
N VAL A 34 5.12 5.95 12.63
CA VAL A 34 5.14 5.61 11.21
C VAL A 34 3.76 5.93 10.66
N ALA A 35 3.68 6.55 9.50
CA ALA A 35 2.41 6.96 8.89
C ALA A 35 1.34 5.88 9.02
N ARG A 36 0.16 6.24 9.48
CA ARG A 36 -0.95 5.31 9.67
C ARG A 36 -1.56 4.93 8.34
N ILE A 37 -1.25 3.72 7.90
CA ILE A 37 -1.68 3.17 6.62
C ILE A 37 -2.84 2.22 6.85
N LYS A 38 -3.93 2.41 6.11
CA LYS A 38 -5.08 1.50 6.12
C LYS A 38 -5.27 0.86 4.74
N VAL A 39 -5.68 -0.39 4.72
CA VAL A 39 -5.99 -1.12 3.48
C VAL A 39 -7.46 -1.57 3.55
N LEU A 40 -8.26 -1.06 2.63
CA LEU A 40 -9.66 -1.43 2.49
C LEU A 40 -9.82 -2.43 1.34
N GLY A 41 -10.26 -3.64 1.68
CA GLY A 41 -10.65 -4.65 0.70
C GLY A 41 -12.14 -4.55 0.41
N VAL A 42 -12.51 -4.08 -0.78
CA VAL A 42 -13.90 -3.78 -1.14
C VAL A 42 -14.49 -4.88 -2.02
N GLY A 43 -15.59 -5.46 -1.58
CA GLY A 43 -16.28 -6.55 -2.26
C GLY A 43 -15.55 -7.89 -2.16
N GLY A 44 -15.96 -8.88 -2.93
CA GLY A 44 -15.40 -10.24 -2.87
C GLY A 44 -13.93 -10.30 -3.26
N GLY A 45 -13.55 -9.73 -4.39
CA GLY A 45 -12.16 -9.73 -4.86
C GLY A 45 -11.22 -8.98 -3.91
N GLY A 46 -11.62 -7.77 -3.45
CA GLY A 46 -10.84 -7.03 -2.45
C GLY A 46 -10.71 -7.77 -1.12
N GLY A 47 -11.79 -8.44 -0.68
CA GLY A 47 -11.77 -9.27 0.53
C GLY A 47 -10.81 -10.46 0.43
N ASN A 48 -10.71 -11.11 -0.73
CA ASN A 48 -9.77 -12.22 -0.96
C ASN A 48 -8.32 -11.73 -0.94
N ALA A 49 -8.04 -10.61 -1.63
CA ALA A 49 -6.72 -9.98 -1.60
C ALA A 49 -6.31 -9.61 -0.16
N LEU A 50 -7.26 -9.07 0.62
CA LEU A 50 -7.04 -8.70 2.01
C LEU A 50 -6.65 -9.91 2.88
N ASN A 51 -7.38 -11.03 2.76
CA ASN A 51 -7.04 -12.28 3.45
C ASN A 51 -5.62 -12.75 3.11
N ARG A 52 -5.19 -12.57 1.87
CA ARG A 52 -3.84 -12.90 1.43
C ARG A 52 -2.78 -12.01 2.09
N MET A 53 -3.06 -10.69 2.13
CA MET A 53 -2.17 -9.72 2.77
C MET A 53 -2.01 -10.00 4.26
N ILE A 54 -3.10 -10.34 4.95
CA ILE A 54 -3.10 -10.68 6.38
C ILE A 54 -2.25 -11.95 6.61
N LYS A 55 -2.45 -13.01 5.80
CA LYS A 55 -1.65 -14.25 5.89
C LYS A 55 -0.17 -14.04 5.63
N SER A 56 0.18 -13.07 4.82
CA SER A 56 1.58 -12.68 4.56
C SER A 56 2.18 -11.83 5.66
N ASN A 57 1.41 -11.53 6.72
CA ASN A 57 1.87 -10.81 7.92
C ASN A 57 2.54 -9.46 7.61
N ILE A 58 1.95 -8.69 6.69
CA ILE A 58 2.41 -7.33 6.40
C ILE A 58 2.23 -6.49 7.66
N LYS A 59 3.30 -5.82 8.11
CA LYS A 59 3.31 -5.04 9.35
C LYS A 59 3.03 -3.57 9.10
N GLY A 60 2.57 -2.87 10.14
CA GLY A 60 2.37 -1.41 10.09
C GLY A 60 1.12 -0.97 9.32
N ILE A 61 0.20 -1.89 9.02
CA ILE A 61 -1.01 -1.65 8.25
C ILE A 61 -2.24 -2.12 9.04
N GLU A 62 -3.30 -1.32 8.98
CA GLU A 62 -4.63 -1.70 9.46
C GLU A 62 -5.48 -2.23 8.31
N PHE A 63 -6.09 -3.40 8.49
CA PHE A 63 -6.90 -4.05 7.47
C PHE A 63 -8.39 -3.91 7.75
N ILE A 64 -9.15 -3.46 6.75
CA ILE A 64 -10.59 -3.22 6.84
C ILE A 64 -11.28 -3.92 5.65
N ALA A 65 -12.16 -4.87 5.94
CA ALA A 65 -12.98 -5.52 4.91
C ALA A 65 -14.32 -4.78 4.77
N VAL A 66 -14.68 -4.42 3.55
CA VAL A 66 -15.92 -3.71 3.22
C VAL A 66 -16.71 -4.53 2.21
N ASN A 67 -17.94 -4.94 2.55
CA ASN A 67 -18.77 -5.69 1.61
C ASN A 67 -20.27 -5.48 1.89
N THR A 68 -21.08 -5.67 0.86
CA THR A 68 -22.55 -5.77 0.94
C THR A 68 -23.02 -7.18 1.31
N ASP A 69 -22.14 -8.19 1.20
CA ASP A 69 -22.42 -9.58 1.54
C ASP A 69 -21.91 -9.90 2.96
N ALA A 70 -22.83 -10.13 3.87
CA ALA A 70 -22.53 -10.42 5.27
C ALA A 70 -21.83 -11.76 5.47
N GLN A 71 -22.11 -12.76 4.62
CA GLN A 71 -21.46 -14.07 4.71
C GLN A 71 -20.00 -13.99 4.27
N ALA A 72 -19.73 -13.26 3.17
CA ALA A 72 -18.37 -13.01 2.74
C ALA A 72 -17.54 -12.27 3.81
N LEU A 73 -18.13 -11.31 4.51
CA LEU A 73 -17.50 -10.62 5.65
C LEU A 73 -17.26 -11.53 6.84
N TYR A 74 -18.20 -12.42 7.15
CA TYR A 74 -18.04 -13.37 8.26
C TYR A 74 -16.79 -14.23 8.08
N HIS A 75 -16.52 -14.70 6.87
CA HIS A 75 -15.37 -15.53 6.54
C HIS A 75 -14.08 -14.75 6.27
N ASN A 76 -14.13 -13.43 6.21
CA ASN A 76 -12.95 -12.60 6.02
C ASN A 76 -12.11 -12.54 7.32
N GLU A 77 -10.78 -12.47 7.17
CA GLU A 77 -9.84 -12.48 8.31
C GLU A 77 -9.49 -11.06 8.82
N ALA A 78 -10.02 -10.00 8.18
CA ALA A 78 -9.75 -8.64 8.61
C ALA A 78 -10.28 -8.36 10.01
N PRO A 79 -9.50 -7.64 10.84
CA PRO A 79 -9.92 -7.28 12.20
C PRO A 79 -11.10 -6.31 12.22
N VAL A 80 -11.19 -5.44 11.22
CA VAL A 80 -12.30 -4.49 11.04
C VAL A 80 -13.13 -4.91 9.84
N LYS A 81 -14.45 -4.99 10.02
CA LYS A 81 -15.39 -5.42 8.98
C LYS A 81 -16.57 -4.48 8.92
N ILE A 82 -16.87 -3.94 7.76
CA ILE A 82 -17.97 -3.02 7.53
C ILE A 82 -18.96 -3.66 6.55
N ASN A 83 -20.15 -3.99 7.03
CA ASN A 83 -21.25 -4.42 6.16
C ASN A 83 -22.00 -3.20 5.68
N ILE A 84 -21.71 -2.75 4.45
CA ILE A 84 -22.31 -1.57 3.84
C ILE A 84 -23.68 -1.87 3.22
N GLY A 85 -24.58 -0.89 3.23
CA GLY A 85 -25.88 -0.97 2.58
C GLY A 85 -26.81 -1.98 3.25
N LYS A 86 -26.89 -2.00 4.56
CA LYS A 86 -27.74 -2.93 5.33
C LYS A 86 -29.23 -2.81 4.96
N ALA A 87 -29.72 -1.59 4.69
CA ALA A 87 -31.09 -1.37 4.23
C ALA A 87 -31.24 -1.74 2.75
N THR A 88 -30.27 -1.35 1.92
CA THR A 88 -30.30 -1.56 0.46
C THR A 88 -30.18 -3.03 0.08
N THR A 89 -29.27 -3.80 0.72
CA THR A 89 -28.94 -5.19 0.30
C THR A 89 -29.38 -6.26 1.28
N ARG A 90 -29.70 -5.91 2.52
CA ARG A 90 -30.01 -6.83 3.62
C ARG A 90 -28.92 -7.89 3.86
N GLY A 91 -27.67 -7.54 3.55
CA GLY A 91 -26.55 -8.45 3.69
C GLY A 91 -26.43 -9.54 2.61
N LEU A 92 -27.22 -9.46 1.52
CA LEU A 92 -27.27 -10.49 0.46
C LEU A 92 -26.36 -10.15 -0.75
N GLY A 93 -25.57 -9.09 -0.67
CA GLY A 93 -24.71 -8.64 -1.75
C GLY A 93 -25.38 -7.70 -2.74
N ALA A 94 -24.60 -7.19 -3.69
CA ALA A 94 -25.06 -6.23 -4.70
C ALA A 94 -25.54 -6.88 -6.01
N GLY A 95 -25.57 -8.22 -6.11
CA GLY A 95 -26.10 -8.94 -7.28
C GLY A 95 -25.42 -8.60 -8.61
N SER A 96 -24.14 -8.25 -8.61
CA SER A 96 -23.38 -7.77 -9.78
C SER A 96 -23.92 -6.46 -10.39
N HIS A 97 -24.59 -5.63 -9.59
CA HIS A 97 -25.07 -4.31 -9.98
C HIS A 97 -24.22 -3.21 -9.29
N PRO A 98 -23.38 -2.47 -10.03
CA PRO A 98 -22.55 -1.40 -9.46
C PRO A 98 -23.36 -0.28 -8.77
N ASP A 99 -24.54 0.08 -9.31
CA ASP A 99 -25.40 1.08 -8.70
C ASP A 99 -25.86 0.70 -7.29
N VAL A 100 -26.13 -0.60 -7.06
CA VAL A 100 -26.47 -1.11 -5.72
C VAL A 100 -25.27 -1.01 -4.79
N GLY A 101 -24.07 -1.33 -5.31
CA GLY A 101 -22.82 -1.16 -4.57
C GLY A 101 -22.54 0.30 -4.18
N ARG A 102 -22.78 1.22 -5.10
CA ARG A 102 -22.66 2.68 -4.88
C ARG A 102 -23.63 3.15 -3.80
N GLN A 103 -24.91 2.84 -3.94
CA GLN A 103 -25.93 3.21 -2.96
C GLN A 103 -25.64 2.63 -1.57
N ALA A 104 -25.14 1.41 -1.51
CA ALA A 104 -24.74 0.75 -0.26
C ALA A 104 -23.58 1.50 0.45
N ALA A 105 -22.61 2.02 -0.32
CA ALA A 105 -21.53 2.82 0.23
C ALA A 105 -22.00 4.22 0.68
N GLU A 106 -22.87 4.86 -0.11
CA GLU A 106 -23.49 6.14 0.25
C GLU A 106 -24.33 6.02 1.54
N GLU A 107 -25.12 4.94 1.69
CA GLU A 107 -25.88 4.62 2.92
C GLU A 107 -24.98 4.51 4.15
N SER A 108 -23.78 3.94 3.98
CA SER A 108 -22.86 3.64 5.08
C SER A 108 -21.70 4.63 5.18
N SER A 109 -21.83 5.83 4.60
CA SER A 109 -20.74 6.82 4.51
C SER A 109 -20.14 7.20 5.87
N GLU A 110 -20.94 7.32 6.91
CA GLU A 110 -20.46 7.66 8.25
C GLU A 110 -19.67 6.51 8.91
N GLU A 111 -20.10 5.24 8.72
CA GLU A 111 -19.34 4.07 9.19
C GLU A 111 -17.97 3.99 8.49
N ILE A 112 -17.95 4.31 7.17
CA ILE A 112 -16.71 4.33 6.38
C ILE A 112 -15.78 5.45 6.84
N LYS A 113 -16.28 6.68 7.02
CA LYS A 113 -15.47 7.80 7.53
C LYS A 113 -14.88 7.49 8.90
N GLN A 114 -15.68 6.94 9.80
CA GLN A 114 -15.19 6.54 11.13
C GLN A 114 -14.06 5.51 11.04
N ALA A 115 -14.15 4.56 10.11
CA ALA A 115 -13.10 3.56 9.91
C ALA A 115 -11.84 4.16 9.26
N LEU A 116 -11.98 5.21 8.46
CA LEU A 116 -10.88 5.94 7.83
C LEU A 116 -10.18 6.93 8.78
N ASP A 117 -10.85 7.29 9.87
CA ASP A 117 -10.37 8.33 10.79
C ASP A 117 -8.92 8.05 11.26
N GLY A 118 -8.15 9.12 11.25
CA GLY A 118 -6.75 9.10 11.63
C GLY A 118 -5.80 8.42 10.63
N ALA A 119 -6.24 7.96 9.45
CA ALA A 119 -5.35 7.47 8.42
C ALA A 119 -4.63 8.65 7.72
N GLU A 120 -3.38 8.45 7.37
CA GLU A 120 -2.59 9.37 6.52
C GLU A 120 -2.53 8.87 5.09
N MET A 121 -2.67 7.55 4.90
CA MET A 121 -2.72 6.89 3.60
C MET A 121 -3.73 5.75 3.63
N VAL A 122 -4.46 5.59 2.54
CA VAL A 122 -5.39 4.48 2.36
C VAL A 122 -5.17 3.80 1.00
N PHE A 123 -5.06 2.48 1.04
CA PHE A 123 -5.16 1.65 -0.15
C PHE A 123 -6.59 1.14 -0.27
N ILE A 124 -7.17 1.30 -1.45
CA ILE A 124 -8.46 0.73 -1.79
C ILE A 124 -8.22 -0.38 -2.80
N THR A 125 -8.42 -1.63 -2.38
CA THR A 125 -8.24 -2.79 -3.26
C THR A 125 -9.59 -3.41 -3.59
N CYS A 126 -9.83 -3.65 -4.88
CA CYS A 126 -11.04 -4.32 -5.35
C CYS A 126 -10.83 -4.97 -6.72
N GLY A 127 -11.65 -5.97 -7.03
CA GLY A 127 -11.82 -6.46 -8.39
C GLY A 127 -12.97 -5.71 -9.06
N LEU A 128 -12.70 -5.09 -10.21
CA LEU A 128 -13.71 -4.42 -11.01
C LEU A 128 -14.55 -5.42 -11.83
N GLY A 129 -15.74 -5.00 -12.25
CA GLY A 129 -16.69 -5.81 -13.02
C GLY A 129 -17.75 -6.50 -12.18
N GLY A 130 -17.64 -6.47 -10.84
CA GLY A 130 -18.68 -6.90 -9.91
C GLY A 130 -19.59 -5.75 -9.47
N GLY A 131 -20.50 -6.01 -8.53
CA GLY A 131 -21.39 -4.97 -7.99
C GLY A 131 -20.72 -4.13 -6.91
N THR A 132 -20.31 -4.76 -5.80
CA THR A 132 -19.81 -4.05 -4.62
C THR A 132 -18.50 -3.32 -4.89
N GLY A 133 -17.46 -4.02 -5.39
CA GLY A 133 -16.15 -3.41 -5.66
C GLY A 133 -16.23 -2.25 -6.64
N THR A 134 -16.93 -2.47 -7.76
CA THR A 134 -17.07 -1.48 -8.84
C THR A 134 -17.86 -0.23 -8.40
N GLY A 135 -18.93 -0.43 -7.62
CA GLY A 135 -19.81 0.67 -7.22
C GLY A 135 -19.35 1.39 -5.95
N ALA A 136 -18.88 0.64 -4.94
CA ALA A 136 -18.52 1.22 -3.64
C ALA A 136 -17.12 1.84 -3.60
N ALA A 137 -16.13 1.29 -4.34
CA ALA A 137 -14.76 1.80 -4.29
C ALA A 137 -14.65 3.29 -4.67
N PRO A 138 -15.32 3.81 -5.72
CA PRO A 138 -15.30 5.24 -6.02
C PRO A 138 -15.86 6.12 -4.91
N VAL A 139 -16.92 5.69 -4.22
CA VAL A 139 -17.52 6.43 -3.09
C VAL A 139 -16.55 6.47 -1.91
N ILE A 140 -15.96 5.33 -1.57
CA ILE A 140 -14.97 5.23 -0.50
C ILE A 140 -13.74 6.10 -0.80
N ALA A 141 -13.29 6.10 -2.05
CA ALA A 141 -12.16 6.92 -2.49
C ALA A 141 -12.43 8.42 -2.33
N GLU A 142 -13.61 8.86 -2.74
CA GLU A 142 -14.05 10.26 -2.58
C GLU A 142 -14.08 10.66 -1.11
N LEU A 143 -14.67 9.84 -0.24
CA LEU A 143 -14.70 10.09 1.20
C LEU A 143 -13.29 10.21 1.79
N ALA A 144 -12.37 9.33 1.39
CA ALA A 144 -10.98 9.36 1.85
C ALA A 144 -10.26 10.65 1.41
N ARG A 145 -10.39 11.04 0.14
CA ARG A 145 -9.81 12.28 -0.38
C ARG A 145 -10.39 13.53 0.27
N ASP A 146 -11.70 13.56 0.50
CA ASP A 146 -12.36 14.68 1.19
C ASP A 146 -11.86 14.85 2.63
N MET A 147 -11.38 13.76 3.25
CA MET A 147 -10.72 13.77 4.56
C MET A 147 -9.23 14.15 4.48
N GLY A 148 -8.68 14.43 3.30
CA GLY A 148 -7.26 14.77 3.10
C GLY A 148 -6.29 13.59 3.20
N ILE A 149 -6.80 12.35 3.08
CA ILE A 149 -6.02 11.12 3.15
C ILE A 149 -5.45 10.81 1.76
N LEU A 150 -4.14 10.51 1.68
CA LEU A 150 -3.53 10.04 0.43
C LEU A 150 -4.20 8.73 0.00
N THR A 151 -4.90 8.76 -1.13
CA THR A 151 -5.77 7.67 -1.57
C THR A 151 -5.20 6.96 -2.79
N VAL A 152 -4.87 5.69 -2.64
CA VAL A 152 -4.28 4.84 -3.69
C VAL A 152 -5.22 3.70 -4.03
N GLY A 153 -5.67 3.65 -5.27
CA GLY A 153 -6.41 2.52 -5.81
C GLY A 153 -5.47 1.42 -6.33
N VAL A 154 -5.62 0.20 -5.88
CA VAL A 154 -4.91 -0.98 -6.42
C VAL A 154 -5.96 -2.00 -6.84
N ILE A 155 -6.26 -2.05 -8.13
CA ILE A 155 -7.44 -2.73 -8.63
C ILE A 155 -7.12 -3.73 -9.73
N THR A 156 -7.99 -4.72 -9.91
CA THR A 156 -7.89 -5.68 -11.00
C THR A 156 -9.01 -5.54 -12.00
N LYS A 157 -8.68 -5.73 -13.29
CA LYS A 157 -9.67 -5.92 -14.37
C LYS A 157 -9.97 -7.41 -14.54
N PRO A 158 -11.22 -7.79 -14.83
CA PRO A 158 -11.61 -9.19 -14.97
C PRO A 158 -10.91 -9.87 -16.14
N PHE A 159 -10.79 -11.19 -16.06
CA PHE A 159 -10.37 -12.00 -17.20
C PHE A 159 -11.36 -11.91 -18.35
N THR A 160 -10.85 -12.08 -19.57
CA THR A 160 -11.69 -12.08 -20.79
C THR A 160 -12.78 -13.16 -20.74
N PHE A 161 -12.50 -14.34 -20.16
CA PHE A 161 -13.47 -15.42 -20.05
C PHE A 161 -14.62 -15.15 -19.06
N GLU A 162 -14.50 -14.12 -18.19
CA GLU A 162 -15.58 -13.74 -17.27
C GLU A 162 -16.74 -13.03 -17.99
N GLY A 163 -16.57 -12.68 -19.25
CA GLY A 163 -17.60 -12.21 -20.15
C GLY A 163 -17.66 -10.70 -20.35
N HIS A 164 -18.30 -10.31 -21.45
CA HIS A 164 -18.34 -8.92 -21.92
C HIS A 164 -19.02 -7.98 -20.91
N ARG A 165 -20.10 -8.41 -20.27
CA ARG A 165 -20.79 -7.60 -19.25
C ARG A 165 -19.87 -7.16 -18.12
N ARG A 166 -19.07 -8.09 -17.58
CA ARG A 166 -18.11 -7.78 -16.51
C ARG A 166 -17.03 -6.82 -16.98
N ARG A 167 -16.56 -6.97 -18.21
CA ARG A 167 -15.57 -6.06 -18.80
C ARG A 167 -16.12 -4.66 -18.93
N THR A 168 -17.31 -4.48 -19.52
CA THR A 168 -17.95 -3.14 -19.65
C THR A 168 -18.13 -2.49 -18.29
N GLN A 169 -18.66 -3.21 -17.30
CA GLN A 169 -18.81 -2.71 -15.94
C GLN A 169 -17.47 -2.34 -15.29
N ALA A 170 -16.41 -3.08 -15.59
CA ALA A 170 -15.07 -2.79 -15.09
C ALA A 170 -14.49 -1.50 -15.69
N GLU A 171 -14.70 -1.27 -16.98
CA GLU A 171 -14.27 -0.05 -17.67
C GLU A 171 -15.00 1.19 -17.13
N GLU A 172 -16.32 1.11 -16.97
CA GLU A 172 -17.12 2.17 -16.35
C GLU A 172 -16.69 2.45 -14.90
N GLY A 173 -16.43 1.38 -14.12
CA GLY A 173 -15.94 1.50 -12.75
C GLY A 173 -14.55 2.11 -12.65
N LEU A 174 -13.67 1.78 -13.61
CA LEU A 174 -12.34 2.36 -13.72
C LEU A 174 -12.38 3.87 -13.94
N GLU A 175 -13.19 4.32 -14.91
CA GLU A 175 -13.35 5.74 -15.20
C GLU A 175 -13.95 6.51 -14.01
N ASN A 176 -14.90 5.90 -13.30
CA ASN A 176 -15.49 6.48 -12.10
C ASN A 176 -14.48 6.59 -10.93
N LEU A 177 -13.56 5.63 -10.82
CA LEU A 177 -12.57 5.59 -9.73
C LEU A 177 -11.38 6.51 -10.01
N LYS A 178 -10.93 6.59 -11.26
CA LYS A 178 -9.72 7.29 -11.70
C LYS A 178 -9.63 8.73 -11.20
N ASN A 179 -10.75 9.45 -11.20
CA ASN A 179 -10.80 10.86 -10.79
C ASN A 179 -11.01 11.03 -9.27
N LYS A 180 -11.15 9.92 -8.54
CA LYS A 180 -11.46 9.91 -7.10
C LYS A 180 -10.32 9.38 -6.24
N VAL A 181 -9.24 8.93 -6.85
CA VAL A 181 -7.99 8.55 -6.18
C VAL A 181 -6.87 9.49 -6.58
N ASP A 182 -5.83 9.56 -5.76
CA ASP A 182 -4.59 10.29 -6.09
C ASP A 182 -3.75 9.49 -7.08
N THR A 183 -3.62 8.19 -6.81
CA THR A 183 -2.88 7.25 -7.66
C THR A 183 -3.73 6.01 -7.92
N LEU A 184 -3.76 5.56 -9.17
CA LEU A 184 -4.49 4.36 -9.57
C LEU A 184 -3.56 3.35 -10.23
N ILE A 185 -3.38 2.21 -9.59
CA ILE A 185 -2.65 1.06 -10.13
C ILE A 185 -3.67 0.05 -10.62
N THR A 186 -3.61 -0.24 -11.92
CA THR A 186 -4.52 -1.18 -12.57
C THR A 186 -3.77 -2.43 -12.98
N ILE A 187 -4.29 -3.60 -12.60
CA ILE A 187 -3.72 -4.90 -12.91
C ILE A 187 -4.69 -5.66 -13.81
N PRO A 188 -4.36 -5.86 -15.10
CA PRO A 188 -5.20 -6.67 -15.98
C PRO A 188 -5.00 -8.16 -15.69
N ASN A 189 -6.05 -8.86 -15.29
CA ASN A 189 -5.97 -10.31 -15.00
C ASN A 189 -5.49 -11.12 -16.22
N ASP A 190 -5.84 -10.71 -17.44
CA ASP A 190 -5.39 -11.38 -18.66
C ASP A 190 -3.85 -11.39 -18.80
N LYS A 191 -3.15 -10.38 -18.28
CA LYS A 191 -1.69 -10.35 -18.29
C LYS A 191 -1.08 -11.40 -17.37
N ILE A 192 -1.78 -11.75 -16.30
CA ILE A 192 -1.36 -12.79 -15.36
C ILE A 192 -1.33 -14.17 -16.04
N LEU A 193 -2.18 -14.39 -17.05
CA LEU A 193 -2.17 -15.64 -17.84
C LEU A 193 -0.83 -15.89 -18.56
N SER A 194 -0.06 -14.85 -18.83
CA SER A 194 1.28 -14.98 -19.41
C SER A 194 2.37 -15.33 -18.38
N LEU A 195 2.07 -15.20 -17.10
CA LEU A 195 2.99 -15.49 -15.98
C LEU A 195 2.79 -16.91 -15.41
N ILE A 196 1.69 -17.57 -15.73
CA ILE A 196 1.33 -18.89 -15.19
C ILE A 196 1.40 -19.99 -16.26
N ASP A 197 1.61 -21.24 -15.81
CA ASP A 197 1.60 -22.40 -16.71
C ASP A 197 0.17 -22.64 -17.24
N LYS A 198 0.06 -23.11 -18.48
CA LYS A 198 -1.23 -23.49 -19.10
C LYS A 198 -2.01 -24.57 -18.34
N LYS A 199 -1.33 -25.32 -17.46
CA LYS A 199 -1.94 -26.36 -16.62
C LYS A 199 -2.33 -25.86 -15.23
N THR A 200 -2.06 -24.59 -14.91
CA THR A 200 -2.38 -23.99 -13.60
C THR A 200 -3.87 -24.05 -13.34
N PRO A 201 -4.33 -24.63 -12.22
CA PRO A 201 -5.73 -24.65 -11.83
C PRO A 201 -6.31 -23.24 -11.70
N LEU A 202 -7.60 -23.08 -12.00
CA LEU A 202 -8.30 -21.80 -11.93
C LEU A 202 -8.16 -21.11 -10.55
N THR A 203 -8.27 -21.91 -9.49
CA THR A 203 -8.11 -21.40 -8.11
C THR A 203 -6.71 -20.83 -7.86
N GLU A 204 -5.68 -21.45 -8.42
CA GLU A 204 -4.29 -21.00 -8.31
C GLU A 204 -4.07 -19.74 -9.14
N ALA A 205 -4.67 -19.63 -10.33
CA ALA A 205 -4.63 -18.41 -11.14
C ALA A 205 -5.19 -17.20 -10.39
N PHE A 206 -6.33 -17.34 -9.71
CA PHE A 206 -6.87 -16.28 -8.85
C PHE A 206 -5.97 -15.98 -7.64
N MET A 207 -5.31 -16.99 -7.09
CA MET A 207 -4.33 -16.78 -6.02
C MET A 207 -3.14 -15.94 -6.48
N VAL A 208 -2.71 -16.07 -7.74
CA VAL A 208 -1.65 -15.22 -8.32
C VAL A 208 -2.15 -13.78 -8.48
N VAL A 209 -3.41 -13.57 -8.90
CA VAL A 209 -4.02 -12.23 -8.96
C VAL A 209 -4.01 -11.56 -7.59
N ASP A 210 -4.47 -12.27 -6.56
CA ASP A 210 -4.48 -11.76 -5.18
C ASP A 210 -3.06 -11.46 -4.68
N ASP A 211 -2.08 -12.26 -5.09
CA ASP A 211 -0.68 -12.06 -4.71
C ASP A 211 -0.07 -10.81 -5.38
N VAL A 212 -0.42 -10.54 -6.63
CA VAL A 212 0.00 -9.30 -7.32
C VAL A 212 -0.58 -8.06 -6.62
N LEU A 213 -1.86 -8.10 -6.22
CA LEU A 213 -2.45 -7.03 -5.41
C LEU A 213 -1.72 -6.85 -4.07
N ARG A 214 -1.39 -7.96 -3.41
CA ARG A 214 -0.59 -7.94 -2.18
C ARG A 214 0.77 -7.30 -2.39
N GLN A 215 1.48 -7.68 -3.44
CA GLN A 215 2.81 -7.13 -3.76
C GLN A 215 2.73 -5.62 -4.06
N GLY A 216 1.66 -5.17 -4.73
CA GLY A 216 1.43 -3.75 -4.98
C GLY A 216 1.26 -2.93 -3.71
N VAL A 217 0.45 -3.40 -2.79
CA VAL A 217 0.25 -2.75 -1.49
C VAL A 217 1.51 -2.85 -0.64
N GLN A 218 2.13 -4.03 -0.57
CA GLN A 218 3.31 -4.26 0.24
C GLN A 218 4.50 -3.43 -0.24
N GLY A 219 4.78 -3.40 -1.54
CA GLY A 219 5.92 -2.67 -2.10
C GLY A 219 5.92 -1.19 -1.73
N ILE A 220 4.74 -0.54 -1.79
CA ILE A 220 4.60 0.86 -1.39
C ILE A 220 4.66 1.02 0.13
N SER A 221 4.01 0.12 0.87
CA SER A 221 3.98 0.19 2.32
C SER A 221 5.37 -0.05 2.93
N ASP A 222 6.14 -0.97 2.39
CA ASP A 222 7.49 -1.29 2.86
C ASP A 222 8.43 -0.10 2.74
N LEU A 223 8.27 0.76 1.72
CA LEU A 223 9.03 2.01 1.59
C LEU A 223 8.86 2.94 2.79
N ILE A 224 7.67 2.91 3.41
CA ILE A 224 7.30 3.79 4.52
C ILE A 224 7.57 3.11 5.88
N THR A 225 7.32 1.80 5.98
CA THR A 225 7.27 1.08 7.26
C THR A 225 8.54 0.31 7.59
N VAL A 226 9.36 -0.03 6.59
CA VAL A 226 10.57 -0.83 6.75
C VAL A 226 11.80 0.06 6.67
N HIS A 227 12.61 0.08 7.74
CA HIS A 227 13.88 0.78 7.75
C HIS A 227 14.94 0.00 6.96
N GLY A 228 15.41 0.60 5.86
CA GLY A 228 16.52 0.11 5.05
C GLY A 228 17.81 0.92 5.24
N MET A 229 18.82 0.69 4.39
CA MET A 229 20.03 1.51 4.33
C MET A 229 19.76 2.90 3.77
N ILE A 230 18.88 3.02 2.77
CA ILE A 230 18.38 4.25 2.18
C ILE A 230 16.88 4.25 2.42
N ASN A 231 16.38 5.28 3.06
CA ASN A 231 14.99 5.39 3.44
C ASN A 231 14.35 6.58 2.72
N VAL A 232 13.09 6.40 2.37
CA VAL A 232 12.20 7.44 1.85
C VAL A 232 11.19 7.72 2.96
N ASP A 233 10.96 8.98 3.28
CA ASP A 233 9.94 9.32 4.26
C ASP A 233 8.53 9.38 3.62
N PHE A 234 7.50 9.43 4.46
CA PHE A 234 6.13 9.49 3.97
C PHE A 234 5.84 10.74 3.13
N ALA A 235 6.50 11.86 3.42
CA ALA A 235 6.31 13.11 2.68
C ALA A 235 6.82 12.99 1.24
N ASP A 236 7.93 12.30 1.02
CA ASP A 236 8.48 12.03 -0.30
C ASP A 236 7.55 11.11 -1.11
N VAL A 237 7.07 10.02 -0.49
CA VAL A 237 6.08 9.12 -1.11
C VAL A 237 4.81 9.88 -1.47
N LYS A 238 4.31 10.72 -0.56
CA LYS A 238 3.12 11.55 -0.79
C LYS A 238 3.34 12.51 -1.96
N ALA A 239 4.48 13.19 -2.03
CA ALA A 239 4.79 14.16 -3.09
C ALA A 239 4.78 13.51 -4.49
N ILE A 240 5.17 12.23 -4.60
CA ILE A 240 5.17 11.51 -5.87
C ILE A 240 3.77 10.96 -6.21
N MET A 241 3.01 10.52 -5.20
CA MET A 241 1.76 9.80 -5.42
C MET A 241 0.51 10.69 -5.38
N GLU A 242 0.58 11.88 -4.78
CA GLU A 242 -0.55 12.81 -4.71
C GLU A 242 -0.88 13.36 -6.11
N ASN A 243 -2.13 13.19 -6.54
CA ASN A 243 -2.62 13.57 -7.87
C ASN A 243 -1.78 13.02 -9.04
N ALA A 244 -1.10 11.89 -8.87
CA ALA A 244 -0.28 11.27 -9.90
C ALA A 244 -1.12 10.63 -11.03
N GLY A 245 -2.37 10.29 -10.77
CA GLY A 245 -3.26 9.67 -11.74
C GLY A 245 -2.95 8.18 -11.93
N SER A 246 -2.79 7.72 -13.17
CA SER A 246 -2.47 6.32 -13.43
C SER A 246 -1.01 6.01 -13.12
N ALA A 247 -0.76 4.93 -12.38
CA ALA A 247 0.56 4.42 -12.08
C ALA A 247 0.72 2.98 -12.60
N LEU A 248 1.94 2.63 -12.92
CA LEU A 248 2.33 1.29 -13.37
C LEU A 248 3.20 0.64 -12.29
N MET A 249 3.11 -0.67 -12.17
CA MET A 249 3.90 -1.44 -11.22
C MET A 249 4.58 -2.60 -11.94
N GLY A 250 5.90 -2.69 -11.81
CA GLY A 250 6.68 -3.83 -12.24
C GLY A 250 7.41 -4.48 -11.08
N ILE A 251 7.58 -5.79 -11.15
CA ILE A 251 8.28 -6.59 -10.14
C ILE A 251 9.27 -7.48 -10.84
N GLY A 252 10.51 -7.51 -10.35
CA GLY A 252 11.56 -8.35 -10.90
C GLY A 252 12.36 -9.05 -9.82
N TYR A 253 12.78 -10.26 -10.13
CA TYR A 253 13.65 -11.09 -9.29
C TYR A 253 14.89 -11.48 -10.08
N GLY A 254 16.03 -11.47 -9.40
CA GLY A 254 17.30 -11.89 -9.99
C GLY A 254 18.10 -12.76 -9.03
N THR A 255 18.92 -13.66 -9.58
CA THR A 255 19.81 -14.54 -8.82
C THR A 255 21.17 -14.64 -9.54
N GLY A 256 22.22 -14.99 -8.81
CA GLY A 256 23.57 -15.13 -9.39
C GLY A 256 24.33 -13.82 -9.53
N GLU A 257 25.30 -13.77 -10.43
CA GLU A 257 26.22 -12.62 -10.60
C GLU A 257 25.56 -11.41 -11.23
N THR A 258 24.53 -11.60 -12.08
CA THR A 258 23.77 -10.54 -12.77
C THR A 258 22.45 -10.22 -12.11
N ARG A 259 22.26 -10.66 -10.86
CA ARG A 259 20.97 -10.60 -10.14
C ARG A 259 20.31 -9.23 -10.14
N ALA A 260 21.06 -8.15 -10.01
CA ALA A 260 20.54 -6.80 -9.93
C ALA A 260 20.02 -6.31 -11.29
N THR A 261 20.81 -6.51 -12.33
CA THR A 261 20.45 -6.16 -13.71
C THR A 261 19.29 -7.01 -14.21
N ASP A 262 19.29 -8.31 -13.91
CA ASP A 262 18.21 -9.22 -14.29
C ASP A 262 16.90 -8.86 -13.59
N ALA A 263 16.95 -8.55 -12.29
CA ALA A 263 15.78 -8.09 -11.54
C ALA A 263 15.23 -6.76 -12.06
N ALA A 264 16.10 -5.78 -12.31
CA ALA A 264 15.70 -4.48 -12.84
C ALA A 264 15.04 -4.62 -14.22
N ARG A 265 15.65 -5.39 -15.12
CA ARG A 265 15.09 -5.67 -16.45
C ARG A 265 13.74 -6.39 -16.36
N ALA A 266 13.64 -7.42 -15.52
CA ALA A 266 12.39 -8.14 -15.32
C ALA A 266 11.29 -7.24 -14.75
N ALA A 267 11.63 -6.25 -13.92
CA ALA A 267 10.67 -5.28 -13.42
C ALA A 267 10.17 -4.32 -14.51
N VAL A 268 11.08 -3.79 -15.34
CA VAL A 268 10.75 -2.85 -16.43
C VAL A 268 10.03 -3.56 -17.59
N GLU A 269 10.37 -4.81 -17.88
CA GLU A 269 9.73 -5.63 -18.91
C GLU A 269 8.55 -6.44 -18.38
N SER A 270 8.09 -6.16 -17.16
CA SER A 270 7.02 -6.91 -16.51
C SER A 270 5.74 -6.94 -17.36
N PRO A 271 5.16 -8.11 -17.65
CA PRO A 271 3.89 -8.21 -18.37
C PRO A 271 2.72 -7.50 -17.68
N LEU A 272 2.85 -7.17 -16.39
CA LEU A 272 1.85 -6.41 -15.64
C LEU A 272 1.77 -4.95 -16.06
N LEU A 273 2.79 -4.42 -16.73
CA LEU A 273 2.78 -3.09 -17.31
C LEU A 273 1.87 -3.08 -18.56
N GLU A 274 0.78 -2.31 -18.50
CA GLU A 274 -0.13 -2.15 -19.66
C GLU A 274 0.43 -1.17 -20.70
N LEU A 275 1.27 -0.24 -20.25
CA LEU A 275 1.80 0.87 -21.03
C LEU A 275 3.33 0.88 -20.94
N ASP A 276 3.96 1.55 -21.89
CA ASP A 276 5.37 1.88 -21.82
C ASP A 276 5.62 2.84 -20.64
N ILE A 277 6.69 2.59 -19.89
CA ILE A 277 7.11 3.46 -18.77
C ILE A 277 7.72 4.78 -19.27
N GLN A 278 7.97 4.92 -20.56
CA GLN A 278 8.51 6.14 -21.14
C GLN A 278 7.59 7.34 -20.89
N GLY A 279 8.16 8.41 -20.37
CA GLY A 279 7.42 9.60 -20.02
C GLY A 279 6.84 9.61 -18.59
N ALA A 280 7.19 8.64 -17.76
CA ALA A 280 6.87 8.66 -16.32
C ALA A 280 7.46 9.93 -15.67
N LYS A 281 6.63 10.63 -14.88
CA LYS A 281 7.03 11.87 -14.20
C LYS A 281 7.71 11.62 -12.85
N GLY A 282 7.44 10.48 -12.24
CA GLY A 282 8.00 10.06 -10.96
C GLY A 282 8.17 8.55 -10.95
N ILE A 283 9.21 8.07 -10.32
CA ILE A 283 9.51 6.66 -10.15
C ILE A 283 9.80 6.42 -8.68
N LEU A 284 9.11 5.42 -8.12
CA LEU A 284 9.42 4.85 -6.81
C LEU A 284 9.96 3.44 -7.06
N PHE A 285 11.14 3.13 -6.57
CA PHE A 285 11.66 1.78 -6.65
C PHE A 285 12.24 1.32 -5.32
N ASN A 286 12.05 0.06 -5.02
CA ASN A 286 12.56 -0.62 -3.85
C ASN A 286 13.48 -1.75 -4.29
N ILE A 287 14.70 -1.79 -3.75
CA ILE A 287 15.66 -2.85 -3.98
C ILE A 287 15.87 -3.60 -2.66
N THR A 288 15.53 -4.87 -2.65
CA THR A 288 15.73 -5.74 -1.51
C THR A 288 16.73 -6.84 -1.87
N GLY A 289 17.77 -7.00 -1.07
CA GLY A 289 18.81 -8.01 -1.28
C GLY A 289 19.39 -8.51 0.03
N GLY A 290 20.29 -9.48 -0.06
CA GLY A 290 21.09 -9.96 1.06
C GLY A 290 22.10 -8.92 1.54
N SER A 291 22.79 -9.23 2.64
CA SER A 291 23.85 -8.37 3.20
C SER A 291 25.09 -8.22 2.28
N ASP A 292 25.12 -8.98 1.21
CA ASP A 292 26.14 -9.00 0.17
C ASP A 292 25.80 -8.09 -1.04
N LEU A 293 24.68 -7.38 -1.00
CA LEU A 293 24.28 -6.45 -2.05
C LEU A 293 25.26 -5.26 -2.11
N SER A 294 25.89 -5.08 -3.26
CA SER A 294 26.90 -4.05 -3.46
C SER A 294 26.28 -2.74 -3.99
N MET A 295 26.98 -1.63 -3.77
CA MET A 295 26.58 -0.33 -4.30
C MET A 295 26.58 -0.28 -5.84
N PHE A 296 27.48 -1.03 -6.48
CA PHE A 296 27.51 -1.12 -7.95
C PHE A 296 26.28 -1.83 -8.51
N GLU A 297 25.81 -2.89 -7.86
CA GLU A 297 24.57 -3.58 -8.25
C GLU A 297 23.36 -2.65 -8.14
N VAL A 298 23.29 -1.82 -7.10
CA VAL A 298 22.23 -0.82 -6.95
C VAL A 298 22.29 0.24 -8.04
N ASP A 299 23.48 0.75 -8.37
CA ASP A 299 23.68 1.75 -9.45
C ASP A 299 23.28 1.19 -10.83
N GLU A 300 23.69 -0.04 -11.14
CA GLU A 300 23.32 -0.72 -12.39
C GLU A 300 21.81 -0.94 -12.51
N ALA A 301 21.16 -1.39 -11.44
CA ALA A 301 19.71 -1.56 -11.40
C ALA A 301 18.98 -0.21 -11.60
N ALA A 302 19.45 0.84 -10.93
CA ALA A 302 18.87 2.17 -11.06
C ALA A 302 18.99 2.73 -12.48
N ARG A 303 20.12 2.51 -13.16
CA ARG A 303 20.29 2.92 -14.57
C ARG A 303 19.30 2.24 -15.50
N ILE A 304 19.11 0.94 -15.38
CA ILE A 304 18.13 0.19 -16.21
C ILE A 304 16.72 0.73 -16.03
N ILE A 305 16.37 1.17 -14.81
CA ILE A 305 15.02 1.69 -14.52
C ILE A 305 14.84 3.12 -15.06
N THR A 306 15.93 3.92 -15.13
CA THR A 306 15.85 5.35 -15.47
C THR A 306 16.20 5.67 -16.92
N GLU A 307 16.87 4.78 -17.65
CA GLU A 307 17.15 4.87 -19.09
C GLU A 307 15.96 4.38 -19.95
#